data_37a2c01ac82895dcb6cece69fc02ff54
#
_entry.id   37a2c01ac82895dcb6cece69fc02ff54
#
_cell.length_a   1.000
_cell.length_b   1.000
_cell.length_c   1.000
_cell.angle_alpha   90.00
_cell.angle_beta   90.00
_cell.angle_gamma   90.00
#
_symmetry.space_group_name_H-M   'P 1'
#
loop_
_entity.id
_entity.type
_entity.pdbx_description
1 polymer ?
#
loop_
_entity_poly.entity_id
_entity_poly.type
_entity_poly.pdbx_seq_one_letter_code
_entity_poly.pdbx_strand_id
1 'polypeptide(L)'
;MSKMLYIIGLSTLLFSCASQKPSTTRKASARTTTTTAKTPVKPGPVTGVPASRPGLTVLHGVEFYTQNIGDITKNDNTMSHGSIVVAKPAGYHVVKTYFPAVAQNFRQRYVILHYTALDEDKSASVLTQQAVSSHYLINNKRNDEIYQLVDENKRAYHSGISAWRKDKNLNDTSIGIEIVNPGFTTDASGRKIFVPYDEHQIKKLAALLKDIVNRYQIPPTNVLGHSDVAPTRKQDPGPLFPWKKLYDQYQIGMWYDEAAKQGFMTQMTPETFMMEQSNSTFIFKVQTFLQQFGYDINPTGAWDKENMKVVEAFQYRFRPENYSGVVDMETWAILQALVQKYPQK
;
A
#
# COMPACT_ATOMS: atom_id res chain seq x y z
N MET A 1 -57.11 -11.01 -32.40
CA MET A 1 -57.48 -9.62 -32.69
C MET A 1 -56.45 -8.71 -32.09
N SER A 2 -55.97 -7.80 -32.91
CA SER A 2 -55.16 -6.59 -32.72
C SER A 2 -53.76 -6.73 -32.17
N LYS A 3 -52.79 -6.68 -33.08
CA LYS A 3 -51.37 -6.38 -32.87
C LYS A 3 -51.21 -4.88 -32.66
N MET A 4 -50.44 -4.46 -31.66
CA MET A 4 -49.98 -3.09 -31.56
C MET A 4 -48.45 -3.04 -31.53
N LEU A 5 -47.88 -2.54 -32.60
CA LEU A 5 -46.45 -2.32 -32.84
C LEU A 5 -46.09 -0.97 -32.22
N TYR A 6 -45.06 -0.93 -31.36
CA TYR A 6 -44.41 0.30 -30.96
C TYR A 6 -43.02 0.40 -31.59
N ILE A 7 -42.89 1.38 -32.45
CA ILE A 7 -41.62 1.79 -33.09
C ILE A 7 -40.95 2.77 -32.14
N ILE A 8 -39.74 2.43 -31.69
CA ILE A 8 -38.89 3.37 -30.94
C ILE A 8 -37.85 3.93 -31.92
N GLY A 9 -37.97 5.24 -32.14
CA GLY A 9 -37.07 6.00 -33.01
C GLY A 9 -35.73 6.25 -32.34
N LEU A 10 -34.65 5.95 -33.06
CA LEU A 10 -33.27 6.18 -32.71
C LEU A 10 -32.85 7.56 -33.18
N SER A 11 -32.65 8.50 -32.25
CA SER A 11 -32.13 9.84 -32.56
C SER A 11 -30.60 9.87 -32.32
N THR A 12 -29.88 9.89 -33.42
CA THR A 12 -28.44 10.15 -33.44
C THR A 12 -28.15 11.64 -33.45
N LEU A 13 -27.54 12.16 -32.36
CA LEU A 13 -26.99 13.50 -32.33
C LEU A 13 -25.49 13.46 -32.69
N LEU A 14 -25.18 13.93 -33.88
CA LEU A 14 -23.82 14.20 -34.34
C LEU A 14 -23.40 15.59 -33.86
N PHE A 15 -22.40 15.66 -32.99
CA PHE A 15 -21.68 16.91 -32.70
C PHE A 15 -20.44 17.00 -33.58
N SER A 16 -20.48 17.94 -34.49
CA SER A 16 -19.36 18.37 -35.33
C SER A 16 -18.54 19.40 -34.58
N CYS A 17 -17.26 19.12 -34.34
CA CYS A 17 -16.29 20.10 -33.87
C CYS A 17 -15.58 20.72 -35.07
N ALA A 18 -15.88 21.99 -35.36
CA ALA A 18 -15.13 22.79 -36.33
C ALA A 18 -13.82 23.29 -35.69
N SER A 19 -12.72 23.04 -36.38
CA SER A 19 -11.40 23.56 -36.06
C SER A 19 -11.27 25.01 -36.58
N GLN A 20 -10.96 25.94 -35.67
CA GLN A 20 -10.51 27.28 -36.08
C GLN A 20 -9.00 27.39 -35.91
N LYS A 21 -8.30 27.70 -37.01
CA LYS A 21 -6.89 28.15 -37.00
C LYS A 21 -6.84 29.64 -36.62
N PRO A 22 -5.91 30.10 -35.81
CA PRO A 22 -5.52 31.49 -35.78
C PRO A 22 -4.27 31.71 -36.65
N SER A 23 -4.40 32.60 -37.60
CA SER A 23 -3.32 33.30 -38.28
C SER A 23 -3.00 34.55 -37.47
N THR A 24 -1.71 34.82 -37.16
CA THR A 24 -1.02 36.07 -37.50
C THR A 24 0.39 36.10 -36.89
N THR A 25 1.33 36.24 -37.77
CA THR A 25 2.72 36.56 -37.57
C THR A 25 2.91 37.95 -36.94
N ARG A 26 3.66 38.06 -35.86
CA ARG A 26 4.27 39.31 -35.43
C ARG A 26 5.77 39.05 -35.12
N LYS A 27 6.62 39.58 -35.97
CA LYS A 27 8.06 39.68 -35.77
C LYS A 27 8.35 40.54 -34.52
N ALA A 28 9.05 40.04 -33.55
CA ALA A 28 9.68 40.82 -32.49
C ALA A 28 11.19 40.63 -32.56
N SER A 29 11.86 41.78 -32.51
CA SER A 29 13.30 42.00 -32.59
C SER A 29 14.08 41.28 -31.51
N ALA A 30 15.15 40.59 -31.90
CA ALA A 30 16.11 39.97 -31.02
C ALA A 30 16.92 41.03 -30.24
N ARG A 31 16.80 41.04 -28.92
CA ARG A 31 17.73 41.71 -28.02
C ARG A 31 18.61 40.64 -27.38
N THR A 32 19.84 40.53 -27.84
CA THR A 32 20.87 39.64 -27.33
C THR A 32 21.27 40.09 -25.92
N THR A 33 20.88 39.34 -24.90
CA THR A 33 21.46 39.43 -23.57
C THR A 33 22.33 38.20 -23.33
N THR A 34 23.62 38.42 -23.29
CA THR A 34 24.64 37.43 -22.93
C THR A 34 24.46 37.05 -21.46
N THR A 35 23.84 35.90 -21.19
CA THR A 35 23.80 35.34 -19.86
C THR A 35 24.94 34.33 -19.73
N THR A 36 25.93 34.70 -18.93
CA THR A 36 27.02 33.79 -18.51
C THR A 36 26.39 32.64 -17.72
N ALA A 37 26.51 31.42 -18.29
CA ALA A 37 26.12 30.19 -17.62
C ALA A 37 26.96 29.97 -16.35
N LYS A 38 26.33 30.07 -15.18
CA LYS A 38 26.95 29.61 -13.93
C LYS A 38 26.93 28.08 -13.90
N THR A 39 28.11 27.49 -13.77
CA THR A 39 28.33 26.05 -13.56
C THR A 39 27.48 25.57 -12.37
N PRO A 40 26.76 24.42 -12.45
CA PRO A 40 26.00 23.91 -11.32
C PRO A 40 26.96 23.53 -10.19
N VAL A 41 26.82 24.18 -9.06
CA VAL A 41 27.51 23.80 -7.82
C VAL A 41 26.85 22.53 -7.30
N LYS A 42 27.63 21.45 -7.24
CA LYS A 42 27.25 20.18 -6.63
C LYS A 42 26.87 20.44 -5.18
N PRO A 43 25.66 20.08 -4.70
CA PRO A 43 25.33 20.23 -3.29
C PRO A 43 26.27 19.39 -2.44
N GLY A 44 26.94 20.04 -1.49
CA GLY A 44 27.72 19.34 -0.48
C GLY A 44 26.82 18.52 0.44
N PRO A 45 27.36 17.53 1.18
CA PRO A 45 26.56 16.71 2.10
C PRO A 45 25.91 17.60 3.13
N VAL A 46 24.58 17.56 3.17
CA VAL A 46 23.78 18.24 4.21
C VAL A 46 23.98 17.42 5.48
N THR A 47 24.82 17.89 6.40
CA THR A 47 24.89 17.38 7.75
C THR A 47 23.64 17.88 8.48
N GLY A 48 22.54 17.11 8.36
CA GLY A 48 21.32 17.38 9.10
C GLY A 48 21.57 17.16 10.58
N VAL A 49 21.44 18.23 11.39
CA VAL A 49 21.31 18.10 12.83
C VAL A 49 20.03 17.27 13.08
N PRO A 50 20.08 16.15 13.86
CA PRO A 50 18.88 15.40 14.17
C PRO A 50 17.85 16.33 14.78
N ALA A 51 16.63 16.35 14.23
CA ALA A 51 15.55 17.12 14.80
C ALA A 51 15.32 16.65 16.24
N SER A 52 15.49 17.55 17.22
CA SER A 52 15.22 17.25 18.62
C SER A 52 13.76 16.83 18.75
N ARG A 53 13.49 15.79 19.56
CA ARG A 53 12.12 15.41 19.91
C ARG A 53 11.37 16.65 20.40
N PRO A 54 10.06 16.81 20.07
CA PRO A 54 9.26 17.91 20.59
C PRO A 54 9.37 17.97 22.11
N GLY A 55 9.62 19.17 22.64
CA GLY A 55 9.66 19.36 24.08
C GLY A 55 8.27 19.14 24.68
N LEU A 56 8.20 18.43 25.81
CA LEU A 56 6.98 18.36 26.61
C LEU A 56 6.86 19.63 27.44
N THR A 57 5.74 20.32 27.34
CA THR A 57 5.44 21.53 28.13
C THR A 57 4.18 21.28 28.95
N VAL A 58 4.21 21.69 30.22
CA VAL A 58 3.04 21.64 31.11
C VAL A 58 2.48 23.07 31.25
N LEU A 59 1.23 23.27 30.85
CA LEU A 59 0.50 24.50 31.02
C LEU A 59 -0.84 24.20 31.71
N HIS A 60 -1.10 24.89 32.83
CA HIS A 60 -2.31 24.68 33.64
C HIS A 60 -2.56 23.23 34.06
N GLY A 61 -1.47 22.46 34.32
CA GLY A 61 -1.58 21.04 34.72
C GLY A 61 -1.85 20.07 33.58
N VAL A 62 -1.87 20.52 32.33
CA VAL A 62 -2.02 19.68 31.15
C VAL A 62 -0.68 19.56 30.44
N GLU A 63 -0.26 18.32 30.20
CA GLU A 63 0.93 18.01 29.39
C GLU A 63 0.61 18.10 27.91
N PHE A 64 1.43 18.81 27.15
CA PHE A 64 1.34 18.85 25.70
C PHE A 64 2.71 19.06 25.04
N TYR A 65 2.82 18.60 23.81
CA TYR A 65 4.03 18.78 23.03
C TYR A 65 4.00 20.14 22.33
N THR A 66 5.02 20.99 22.58
CA THR A 66 5.27 22.17 21.76
C THR A 66 6.10 21.77 20.55
N GLN A 67 5.50 21.79 19.36
CA GLN A 67 6.24 21.67 18.11
C GLN A 67 6.59 23.07 17.60
N ASN A 68 7.88 23.28 17.37
CA ASN A 68 8.30 24.38 16.54
C ASN A 68 7.96 24.01 15.08
N ILE A 69 6.93 24.61 14.52
CA ILE A 69 6.54 24.40 13.13
C ILE A 69 7.64 25.05 12.28
N GLY A 70 8.54 24.23 11.77
CA GLY A 70 9.70 24.66 11.03
C GLY A 70 9.40 25.37 9.72
N ASP A 71 10.43 25.80 9.03
CA ASP A 71 10.35 26.51 7.77
C ASP A 71 9.72 25.59 6.68
N ILE A 72 8.56 26.00 6.15
CA ILE A 72 7.81 25.31 5.11
C ILE A 72 8.65 25.13 3.82
N THR A 73 9.63 26.00 3.60
CA THR A 73 10.51 25.94 2.41
C THR A 73 11.49 24.76 2.47
N LYS A 74 11.71 24.23 3.67
CA LYS A 74 12.45 23.00 3.92
C LYS A 74 11.48 21.87 4.12
N ASN A 75 10.79 21.48 3.06
CA ASN A 75 9.95 20.27 3.07
C ASN A 75 10.87 19.05 3.19
N ASP A 76 11.38 18.86 4.40
CA ASP A 76 12.25 17.75 4.74
C ASP A 76 11.38 16.57 5.15
N ASN A 77 11.07 15.70 4.18
CA ASN A 77 10.33 14.47 4.39
C ASN A 77 11.05 13.49 5.34
N THR A 78 12.27 13.82 5.78
CA THR A 78 13.03 13.03 6.75
C THR A 78 12.64 13.31 8.20
N MET A 79 11.81 14.33 8.45
CA MET A 79 11.38 14.63 9.81
C MET A 79 10.36 13.62 10.30
N SER A 80 10.60 13.03 11.46
CA SER A 80 9.80 11.97 12.11
C SER A 80 8.33 12.34 12.42
N HIS A 81 7.90 13.54 12.10
CA HIS A 81 6.55 14.04 12.34
C HIS A 81 5.85 14.51 11.06
N GLY A 82 6.38 14.18 9.89
CA GLY A 82 5.91 14.68 8.60
C GLY A 82 6.17 16.20 8.43
N SER A 83 6.02 16.70 7.22
CA SER A 83 6.09 18.12 6.96
C SER A 83 4.82 18.81 7.48
N ILE A 84 4.97 19.72 8.43
CA ILE A 84 3.86 20.50 8.93
C ILE A 84 3.64 21.68 7.99
N VAL A 85 2.56 21.63 7.22
CA VAL A 85 2.15 22.73 6.36
C VAL A 85 1.27 23.68 7.16
N VAL A 86 1.70 24.92 7.30
CA VAL A 86 0.92 25.99 7.94
C VAL A 86 0.32 26.89 6.87
N ALA A 87 -0.98 27.17 7.00
CA ALA A 87 -1.67 28.11 6.13
C ALA A 87 -1.07 29.52 6.26
N LYS A 88 -1.05 30.27 5.16
CA LYS A 88 -0.64 31.69 5.11
C LYS A 88 -1.79 32.56 4.59
N PRO A 89 -2.86 32.73 5.36
CA PRO A 89 -4.00 33.53 4.93
C PRO A 89 -3.62 35.02 4.82
N ALA A 90 -4.06 35.66 3.74
CA ALA A 90 -3.80 37.06 3.54
C ALA A 90 -4.48 37.90 4.65
N GLY A 91 -3.70 38.80 5.30
CA GLY A 91 -4.19 39.67 6.35
C GLY A 91 -4.39 39.02 7.73
N TYR A 92 -4.05 37.74 7.89
CA TYR A 92 -4.18 37.03 9.16
C TYR A 92 -2.89 36.35 9.58
N HIS A 93 -2.72 36.14 10.88
CA HIS A 93 -1.57 35.46 11.45
C HIS A 93 -1.98 34.09 12.02
N VAL A 94 -1.35 33.03 11.53
CA VAL A 94 -1.51 31.69 12.11
C VAL A 94 -0.51 31.53 13.25
N VAL A 95 -1.00 31.31 14.46
CA VAL A 95 -0.14 31.11 15.63
C VAL A 95 0.58 29.77 15.45
N LYS A 96 1.91 29.78 15.43
CA LYS A 96 2.77 28.62 15.21
C LYS A 96 2.98 27.75 16.45
N THR A 97 2.61 28.24 17.62
CA THR A 97 2.62 27.45 18.85
C THR A 97 1.49 26.45 18.77
N TYR A 98 1.85 25.19 18.79
CA TYR A 98 0.91 24.10 18.58
C TYR A 98 0.39 23.55 19.92
N PHE A 99 -0.92 23.56 20.09
CA PHE A 99 -1.61 22.89 21.19
C PHE A 99 -2.27 21.63 20.64
N PRO A 100 -1.64 20.44 20.80
CA PRO A 100 -2.18 19.22 20.17
C PRO A 100 -3.51 18.82 20.81
N ALA A 101 -4.50 18.55 19.97
CA ALA A 101 -5.71 17.88 20.41
C ALA A 101 -5.39 16.42 20.79
N VAL A 102 -6.07 15.88 21.80
CA VAL A 102 -5.92 14.47 22.19
C VAL A 102 -6.37 13.54 21.06
N ALA A 103 -7.46 13.88 20.36
CA ALA A 103 -8.02 13.10 19.27
C ALA A 103 -7.31 13.44 17.95
N GLN A 104 -6.14 12.84 17.73
CA GLN A 104 -5.37 12.99 16.50
C GLN A 104 -4.57 11.71 16.19
N ASN A 105 -4.31 11.45 14.91
CA ASN A 105 -3.41 10.40 14.45
C ASN A 105 -2.83 10.77 13.09
N PHE A 106 -1.85 10.00 12.63
CA PHE A 106 -1.31 10.14 11.29
C PHE A 106 -2.35 9.70 10.24
N ARG A 107 -2.32 10.33 9.05
CA ARG A 107 -3.08 9.87 7.89
C ARG A 107 -2.46 8.61 7.29
N GLN A 108 -1.14 8.50 7.36
CA GLN A 108 -0.35 7.34 6.93
C GLN A 108 -0.51 6.22 7.96
N ARG A 109 -1.51 5.37 7.74
CA ARG A 109 -1.88 4.28 8.65
C ARG A 109 -1.53 2.90 8.13
N TYR A 110 -1.14 2.82 6.86
CA TYR A 110 -0.85 1.57 6.17
C TYR A 110 0.43 1.67 5.36
N VAL A 111 1.10 0.55 5.17
CA VAL A 111 2.07 0.35 4.09
C VAL A 111 1.54 -0.76 3.20
N ILE A 112 1.57 -0.55 1.88
CA ILE A 112 1.16 -1.55 0.89
C ILE A 112 2.35 -1.85 -0.02
N LEU A 113 2.71 -3.13 -0.08
CA LEU A 113 3.84 -3.63 -0.84
C LEU A 113 3.39 -4.21 -2.17
N HIS A 114 4.16 -3.89 -3.21
CA HIS A 114 3.91 -4.28 -4.59
C HIS A 114 5.15 -4.90 -5.23
N TYR A 115 4.96 -5.64 -6.31
CA TYR A 115 6.01 -5.81 -7.31
C TYR A 115 5.61 -5.07 -8.59
N THR A 116 6.60 -4.55 -9.33
CA THR A 116 6.34 -3.73 -10.53
C THR A 116 5.87 -4.53 -11.73
N ALA A 117 6.11 -5.85 -11.78
CA ALA A 117 5.94 -6.72 -12.95
C ALA A 117 6.72 -6.25 -14.21
N LEU A 118 7.71 -5.40 -14.04
CA LEU A 118 8.50 -4.74 -15.08
C LEU A 118 9.99 -4.72 -14.68
N ASP A 119 10.86 -4.40 -15.66
CA ASP A 119 12.25 -4.01 -15.39
C ASP A 119 12.31 -2.62 -14.74
N GLU A 120 13.49 -2.22 -14.28
CA GLU A 120 13.68 -0.98 -13.52
C GLU A 120 13.31 0.28 -14.34
N ASP A 121 13.79 0.38 -15.58
CA ASP A 121 13.60 1.57 -16.41
C ASP A 121 12.12 1.77 -16.76
N LYS A 122 11.45 0.68 -17.12
CA LYS A 122 9.99 0.70 -17.35
C LYS A 122 9.21 0.98 -16.07
N SER A 123 9.63 0.41 -14.94
CA SER A 123 9.01 0.68 -13.64
C SER A 123 9.08 2.17 -13.29
N ALA A 124 10.27 2.77 -13.41
CA ALA A 124 10.44 4.20 -13.17
C ALA A 124 9.59 5.05 -14.13
N SER A 125 9.59 4.71 -15.43
CA SER A 125 8.79 5.43 -16.43
C SER A 125 7.28 5.35 -16.15
N VAL A 126 6.76 4.15 -15.87
CA VAL A 126 5.33 3.94 -15.58
C VAL A 126 4.91 4.71 -14.33
N LEU A 127 5.69 4.62 -13.25
CA LEU A 127 5.35 5.21 -11.96
C LEU A 127 5.52 6.74 -11.91
N THR A 128 6.22 7.34 -12.89
CA THR A 128 6.45 8.79 -12.93
C THR A 128 5.71 9.51 -14.05
N GLN A 129 5.30 8.78 -15.10
CA GLN A 129 4.74 9.38 -16.31
C GLN A 129 3.29 8.96 -16.61
N GLN A 130 2.73 8.00 -15.86
CA GLN A 130 1.37 7.52 -16.08
C GLN A 130 0.44 7.87 -14.90
N ALA A 131 -0.83 7.43 -14.98
CA ALA A 131 -1.85 7.66 -13.96
C ALA A 131 -1.69 6.77 -12.70
N VAL A 132 -0.63 5.97 -12.62
CA VAL A 132 -0.27 5.16 -11.44
C VAL A 132 1.02 5.69 -10.84
N SER A 133 1.17 5.57 -9.52
CA SER A 133 2.37 6.05 -8.81
C SER A 133 2.52 5.31 -7.48
N SER A 134 3.72 5.29 -6.93
CA SER A 134 4.01 4.85 -5.56
C SER A 134 4.86 5.89 -4.83
N HIS A 135 4.91 5.82 -3.51
CA HIS A 135 5.77 6.72 -2.75
C HIS A 135 7.23 6.36 -2.94
N TYR A 136 7.54 5.05 -2.96
CA TYR A 136 8.90 4.56 -3.09
C TYR A 136 9.01 3.47 -4.15
N LEU A 137 10.18 3.40 -4.77
CA LEU A 137 10.60 2.33 -5.67
C LEU A 137 11.93 1.75 -5.16
N ILE A 138 11.93 0.45 -4.86
CA ILE A 138 13.11 -0.32 -4.51
C ILE A 138 13.68 -0.92 -5.79
N ASN A 139 14.82 -0.42 -6.22
CA ASN A 139 15.51 -0.93 -7.41
C ASN A 139 16.18 -2.29 -7.16
N ASN A 140 16.57 -2.98 -8.24
CA ASN A 140 17.26 -4.27 -8.18
C ASN A 140 18.80 -4.15 -8.24
N LYS A 141 19.33 -2.93 -8.17
CA LYS A 141 20.77 -2.67 -8.15
C LYS A 141 21.35 -2.94 -6.76
N ARG A 142 22.59 -3.41 -6.73
CA ARG A 142 23.35 -3.59 -5.49
C ARG A 142 24.03 -2.28 -5.07
N ASN A 143 23.21 -1.26 -4.86
CA ASN A 143 23.61 0.04 -4.32
C ASN A 143 22.70 0.37 -3.10
N ASP A 144 22.98 1.48 -2.45
CA ASP A 144 22.23 1.92 -1.25
C ASP A 144 21.09 2.89 -1.60
N GLU A 145 20.70 3.00 -2.86
CA GLU A 145 19.68 3.93 -3.33
C GLU A 145 18.27 3.34 -3.23
N ILE A 146 17.37 4.15 -2.73
CA ILE A 146 15.92 3.95 -2.74
C ILE A 146 15.32 5.20 -3.39
N TYR A 147 14.48 5.03 -4.40
CA TYR A 147 13.87 6.17 -5.07
C TYR A 147 12.57 6.59 -4.37
N GLN A 148 12.48 7.84 -3.95
CA GLN A 148 11.23 8.45 -3.54
C GLN A 148 10.59 9.15 -4.74
N LEU A 149 9.40 8.72 -5.13
CA LEU A 149 8.69 9.23 -6.31
C LEU A 149 7.57 10.20 -5.92
N VAL A 150 6.92 9.97 -4.78
CA VAL A 150 5.85 10.81 -4.24
C VAL A 150 6.16 11.15 -2.79
N ASP A 151 5.93 12.40 -2.42
CA ASP A 151 6.00 12.88 -1.03
C ASP A 151 5.01 12.12 -0.15
N GLU A 152 5.42 11.65 1.03
CA GLU A 152 4.59 10.87 1.94
C GLU A 152 3.31 11.60 2.40
N ASN A 153 3.28 12.92 2.33
CA ASN A 153 2.09 13.72 2.65
C ASN A 153 1.10 13.84 1.48
N LYS A 154 1.48 13.36 0.30
CA LYS A 154 0.64 13.34 -0.88
C LYS A 154 0.05 11.94 -1.07
N ARG A 155 -1.04 11.87 -1.80
CA ARG A 155 -1.64 10.61 -2.20
C ARG A 155 -0.90 10.05 -3.41
N ALA A 156 -0.40 8.82 -3.34
CA ALA A 156 0.02 8.05 -4.49
C ALA A 156 -1.12 7.12 -4.98
N TYR A 157 -1.07 6.72 -6.25
CA TYR A 157 -2.12 5.92 -6.89
C TYR A 157 -1.62 4.49 -7.15
N HIS A 158 -1.55 3.67 -6.10
CA HIS A 158 -0.97 2.32 -6.14
C HIS A 158 -1.93 1.18 -5.76
N SER A 159 -2.89 1.41 -4.86
CA SER A 159 -3.76 0.32 -4.37
C SER A 159 -5.09 0.20 -5.11
N GLY A 160 -5.52 1.25 -5.83
CA GLY A 160 -6.80 1.28 -6.52
C GLY A 160 -7.99 1.04 -5.57
N ILE A 161 -9.02 0.34 -6.07
CA ILE A 161 -10.12 -0.14 -5.22
C ILE A 161 -9.55 -1.17 -4.25
N SER A 162 -9.61 -0.88 -2.98
CA SER A 162 -8.94 -1.63 -1.93
C SER A 162 -9.66 -1.49 -0.60
N ALA A 163 -9.58 -2.53 0.22
CA ALA A 163 -10.15 -2.52 1.56
C ALA A 163 -9.32 -3.39 2.51
N TRP A 164 -9.27 -3.01 3.76
CA TRP A 164 -8.71 -3.80 4.85
C TRP A 164 -9.40 -3.45 6.15
N ARG A 165 -9.95 -4.45 6.82
CA ARG A 165 -10.75 -4.24 8.02
C ARG A 165 -11.92 -3.28 7.74
N LYS A 166 -11.97 -2.12 8.41
CA LYS A 166 -13.03 -1.12 8.25
C LYS A 166 -12.71 -0.04 7.23
N ASP A 167 -11.45 0.01 6.74
CA ASP A 167 -10.97 1.06 5.85
C ASP A 167 -11.10 0.63 4.38
N LYS A 168 -11.49 1.59 3.55
CA LYS A 168 -11.59 1.46 2.08
C LYS A 168 -10.78 2.55 1.40
N ASN A 169 -10.47 2.36 0.10
CA ASN A 169 -9.73 3.33 -0.71
C ASN A 169 -8.38 3.68 -0.08
N LEU A 170 -7.56 2.65 0.18
CA LEU A 170 -6.35 2.77 0.99
C LEU A 170 -5.27 3.70 0.40
N ASN A 171 -5.37 4.13 -0.86
CA ASN A 171 -4.53 5.21 -1.38
C ASN A 171 -4.54 6.46 -0.50
N ASP A 172 -5.65 6.74 0.19
CA ASP A 172 -5.80 7.97 0.98
C ASP A 172 -5.06 7.91 2.33
N THR A 173 -4.67 6.72 2.76
CA THR A 173 -4.13 6.48 4.11
C THR A 173 -2.90 5.57 4.13
N SER A 174 -2.33 5.25 2.98
CA SER A 174 -1.19 4.34 2.87
C SER A 174 0.02 4.97 2.22
N ILE A 175 1.17 4.37 2.51
CA ILE A 175 2.42 4.54 1.77
C ILE A 175 2.59 3.31 0.88
N GLY A 176 2.62 3.50 -0.45
CA GLY A 176 2.88 2.43 -1.41
C GLY A 176 4.36 2.28 -1.68
N ILE A 177 4.85 1.06 -1.69
CA ILE A 177 6.24 0.74 -2.01
C ILE A 177 6.24 -0.31 -3.12
N GLU A 178 6.79 0.07 -4.25
CA GLU A 178 7.03 -0.81 -5.40
C GLU A 178 8.43 -1.42 -5.32
N ILE A 179 8.53 -2.70 -5.64
CA ILE A 179 9.79 -3.44 -5.65
C ILE A 179 10.00 -3.96 -7.07
N VAL A 180 11.12 -3.60 -7.68
CA VAL A 180 11.43 -4.07 -9.05
C VAL A 180 11.58 -5.59 -9.04
N ASN A 181 10.57 -6.26 -9.58
CA ASN A 181 10.53 -7.72 -9.71
C ASN A 181 9.56 -8.07 -10.86
N PRO A 182 9.89 -9.02 -11.75
CA PRO A 182 9.04 -9.41 -12.87
C PRO A 182 7.68 -10.02 -12.47
N GLY A 183 7.49 -10.34 -11.19
CA GLY A 183 6.28 -10.98 -10.68
C GLY A 183 6.27 -12.47 -10.97
N PHE A 184 5.68 -12.89 -12.08
CA PHE A 184 5.64 -14.29 -12.49
C PHE A 184 5.70 -14.45 -14.01
N THR A 185 6.10 -15.66 -14.43
CA THR A 185 5.91 -16.17 -15.79
C THR A 185 4.83 -17.24 -15.76
N THR A 186 4.34 -17.64 -16.94
CA THR A 186 3.36 -18.73 -17.07
C THR A 186 4.00 -19.88 -17.83
N ASP A 187 3.99 -21.08 -17.27
CA ASP A 187 4.50 -22.28 -17.94
C ASP A 187 3.51 -22.79 -19.01
N ALA A 188 3.91 -23.85 -19.74
CA ALA A 188 3.11 -24.43 -20.81
C ALA A 188 1.76 -25.00 -20.34
N SER A 189 1.60 -25.29 -19.04
CA SER A 189 0.33 -25.74 -18.45
C SER A 189 -0.56 -24.60 -17.97
N GLY A 190 -0.11 -23.33 -18.11
CA GLY A 190 -0.80 -22.16 -17.60
C GLY A 190 -0.54 -21.87 -16.12
N ARG A 191 0.37 -22.60 -15.47
CA ARG A 191 0.72 -22.39 -14.07
C ARG A 191 1.67 -21.20 -13.93
N LYS A 192 1.42 -20.33 -12.95
CA LYS A 192 2.29 -19.21 -12.61
C LYS A 192 3.54 -19.69 -11.90
N ILE A 193 4.69 -19.21 -12.35
CA ILE A 193 5.99 -19.40 -11.74
C ILE A 193 6.46 -18.04 -11.28
N PHE A 194 6.35 -17.79 -9.98
CA PHE A 194 6.75 -16.53 -9.36
C PHE A 194 8.27 -16.40 -9.28
N VAL A 195 8.74 -15.14 -9.35
CA VAL A 195 10.17 -14.82 -9.29
C VAL A 195 10.54 -14.44 -7.85
N PRO A 196 11.58 -15.06 -7.26
CA PRO A 196 12.03 -14.70 -5.93
C PRO A 196 12.63 -13.29 -5.89
N TYR A 197 12.68 -12.70 -4.69
CA TYR A 197 13.27 -11.39 -4.46
C TYR A 197 14.77 -11.50 -4.13
N ASP A 198 15.58 -10.53 -4.61
CA ASP A 198 16.98 -10.44 -4.24
C ASP A 198 17.11 -10.05 -2.75
N GLU A 199 18.07 -10.67 -2.08
CA GLU A 199 18.33 -10.44 -0.65
C GLU A 199 18.69 -8.98 -0.35
N HIS A 200 19.41 -8.33 -1.25
CA HIS A 200 19.78 -6.92 -1.09
C HIS A 200 18.56 -5.99 -1.19
N GLN A 201 17.63 -6.28 -2.12
CA GLN A 201 16.36 -5.55 -2.19
C GLN A 201 15.56 -5.67 -0.88
N ILE A 202 15.50 -6.88 -0.31
CA ILE A 202 14.79 -7.12 0.95
C ILE A 202 15.44 -6.38 2.11
N LYS A 203 16.77 -6.27 2.16
CA LYS A 203 17.47 -5.47 3.18
C LYS A 203 17.15 -3.97 3.03
N LYS A 204 17.16 -3.42 1.81
CA LYS A 204 16.74 -2.03 1.56
C LYS A 204 15.30 -1.78 1.98
N LEU A 205 14.41 -2.68 1.58
CA LEU A 205 13.00 -2.61 1.95
C LEU A 205 12.79 -2.65 3.46
N ALA A 206 13.46 -3.57 4.15
CA ALA A 206 13.33 -3.70 5.61
C ALA A 206 13.81 -2.44 6.35
N ALA A 207 14.89 -1.82 5.88
CA ALA A 207 15.38 -0.56 6.44
C ALA A 207 14.37 0.57 6.24
N LEU A 208 13.81 0.72 5.04
CA LEU A 208 12.78 1.71 4.74
C LEU A 208 11.50 1.46 5.55
N LEU A 209 11.03 0.22 5.60
CA LEU A 209 9.84 -0.16 6.37
C LEU A 209 10.00 0.15 7.86
N LYS A 210 11.17 -0.14 8.43
CA LYS A 210 11.43 0.13 9.85
C LYS A 210 11.37 1.61 10.17
N ASP A 211 11.88 2.46 9.29
CA ASP A 211 11.78 3.91 9.43
C ASP A 211 10.31 4.37 9.33
N ILE A 212 9.60 3.99 8.29
CA ILE A 212 8.20 4.39 8.07
C ILE A 212 7.29 3.92 9.20
N VAL A 213 7.39 2.64 9.59
CA VAL A 213 6.56 2.05 10.65
C VAL A 213 6.79 2.77 11.99
N ASN A 214 8.05 3.11 12.31
CA ASN A 214 8.38 3.82 13.55
C ASN A 214 7.91 5.29 13.52
N ARG A 215 8.11 5.99 12.40
CA ARG A 215 7.71 7.40 12.29
C ARG A 215 6.20 7.59 12.39
N TYR A 216 5.43 6.75 11.70
CA TYR A 216 3.97 6.86 11.66
C TYR A 216 3.26 5.94 12.65
N GLN A 217 4.01 5.18 13.47
CA GLN A 217 3.46 4.22 14.44
C GLN A 217 2.47 3.23 13.81
N ILE A 218 2.82 2.74 12.61
CA ILE A 218 1.98 1.80 11.86
C ILE A 218 1.98 0.44 12.57
N PRO A 219 0.80 -0.08 12.97
CA PRO A 219 0.75 -1.36 13.65
C PRO A 219 1.11 -2.51 12.70
N PRO A 220 1.61 -3.65 13.21
CA PRO A 220 1.98 -4.81 12.40
C PRO A 220 0.87 -5.27 11.45
N THR A 221 -0.39 -5.11 11.84
CA THR A 221 -1.58 -5.49 11.06
C THR A 221 -1.84 -4.61 9.85
N ASN A 222 -1.10 -3.54 9.70
CA ASN A 222 -1.27 -2.55 8.64
C ASN A 222 -0.09 -2.49 7.68
N VAL A 223 0.85 -3.45 7.77
CA VAL A 223 1.88 -3.69 6.76
C VAL A 223 1.39 -4.83 5.87
N LEU A 224 0.95 -4.52 4.66
CA LEU A 224 0.12 -5.36 3.80
C LEU A 224 0.72 -5.54 2.40
N GLY A 225 0.35 -6.60 1.74
CA GLY A 225 0.52 -6.75 0.29
C GLY A 225 -0.69 -6.19 -0.48
N HIS A 226 -0.51 -5.89 -1.74
CA HIS A 226 -1.62 -5.49 -2.60
C HIS A 226 -2.68 -6.60 -2.70
N SER A 227 -2.25 -7.86 -2.73
CA SER A 227 -3.14 -9.02 -2.66
C SER A 227 -3.95 -9.11 -1.37
N ASP A 228 -3.45 -8.61 -0.23
CA ASP A 228 -4.22 -8.56 1.01
C ASP A 228 -5.41 -7.60 0.91
N VAL A 229 -5.23 -6.46 0.24
CA VAL A 229 -6.22 -5.37 0.18
C VAL A 229 -7.09 -5.37 -1.07
N ALA A 230 -6.73 -6.15 -2.08
CA ALA A 230 -7.48 -6.28 -3.34
C ALA A 230 -7.39 -7.72 -3.89
N PRO A 231 -7.76 -8.75 -3.10
CA PRO A 231 -7.47 -10.16 -3.39
C PRO A 231 -8.10 -10.67 -4.68
N THR A 232 -9.24 -10.16 -5.08
CA THR A 232 -9.92 -10.57 -6.31
C THR A 232 -9.26 -10.03 -7.58
N ARG A 233 -8.37 -9.05 -7.44
CA ARG A 233 -7.83 -8.26 -8.55
C ARG A 233 -6.31 -8.30 -8.64
N LYS A 234 -5.61 -8.51 -7.51
CA LYS A 234 -4.16 -8.37 -7.37
C LYS A 234 -3.51 -9.59 -6.73
N GLN A 235 -2.21 -9.78 -7.04
CA GLN A 235 -1.43 -10.93 -6.57
C GLN A 235 -0.10 -10.50 -5.94
N ASP A 236 0.34 -9.27 -6.23
CA ASP A 236 1.57 -8.71 -5.68
C ASP A 236 1.47 -8.50 -4.15
N PRO A 237 2.57 -8.73 -3.42
CA PRO A 237 3.90 -9.08 -3.86
C PRO A 237 4.13 -10.58 -4.11
N GLY A 238 3.11 -11.44 -4.08
CA GLY A 238 3.13 -12.86 -4.41
C GLY A 238 3.67 -13.78 -3.33
N PRO A 239 3.60 -15.12 -3.55
CA PRO A 239 3.93 -16.12 -2.53
C PRO A 239 5.43 -16.22 -2.22
N LEU A 240 6.31 -15.73 -3.11
CA LEU A 240 7.76 -15.75 -2.86
C LEU A 240 8.26 -14.48 -2.17
N PHE A 241 7.36 -13.57 -1.78
CA PHE A 241 7.75 -12.44 -0.95
C PHE A 241 8.02 -12.91 0.48
N PRO A 242 9.17 -12.57 1.09
CA PRO A 242 9.62 -13.20 2.33
C PRO A 242 8.98 -12.57 3.59
N TRP A 243 7.65 -12.66 3.73
CA TRP A 243 6.90 -12.12 4.87
C TRP A 243 7.39 -12.64 6.22
N LYS A 244 7.63 -13.97 6.31
CA LYS A 244 8.14 -14.59 7.54
C LYS A 244 9.50 -14.02 7.94
N LYS A 245 10.39 -13.79 6.97
CA LYS A 245 11.70 -13.19 7.21
C LYS A 245 11.59 -11.75 7.72
N LEU A 246 10.68 -10.93 7.15
CA LEU A 246 10.45 -9.58 7.66
C LEU A 246 9.97 -9.61 9.11
N TYR A 247 9.10 -10.54 9.45
CA TYR A 247 8.61 -10.72 10.81
C TYR A 247 9.71 -11.20 11.76
N ASP A 248 10.42 -12.30 11.45
CA ASP A 248 11.39 -12.94 12.33
C ASP A 248 12.65 -12.08 12.54
N GLN A 249 13.20 -11.52 11.46
CA GLN A 249 14.49 -10.85 11.51
C GLN A 249 14.39 -9.34 11.75
N TYR A 250 13.31 -8.70 11.27
CA TYR A 250 13.17 -7.25 11.33
C TYR A 250 12.02 -6.79 12.22
N GLN A 251 11.18 -7.71 12.73
CA GLN A 251 9.99 -7.43 13.54
C GLN A 251 8.98 -6.53 12.82
N ILE A 252 8.80 -6.75 11.52
CA ILE A 252 7.90 -5.98 10.66
C ILE A 252 6.76 -6.87 10.17
N GLY A 253 5.53 -6.37 10.27
CA GLY A 253 4.34 -7.04 9.78
C GLY A 253 3.79 -8.11 10.72
N MET A 254 2.98 -9.02 10.18
CA MET A 254 2.25 -10.06 10.91
C MET A 254 2.77 -11.44 10.58
N TRP A 255 2.80 -12.31 11.59
CA TRP A 255 2.96 -13.75 11.42
C TRP A 255 2.28 -14.48 12.57
N TYR A 256 1.86 -15.72 12.35
CA TYR A 256 1.26 -16.57 13.39
C TYR A 256 2.30 -17.14 14.33
N ASP A 257 1.83 -17.61 15.50
CA ASP A 257 2.66 -18.36 16.45
C ASP A 257 2.56 -19.85 16.13
N GLU A 258 3.68 -20.49 15.94
CA GLU A 258 3.75 -21.90 15.53
C GLU A 258 3.07 -22.82 16.56
N ALA A 259 3.26 -22.54 17.86
CA ALA A 259 2.61 -23.30 18.93
C ALA A 259 1.07 -23.17 18.88
N ALA A 260 0.55 -21.96 18.59
CA ALA A 260 -0.89 -21.76 18.43
C ALA A 260 -1.43 -22.50 17.20
N LYS A 261 -0.73 -22.43 16.06
CA LYS A 261 -1.09 -23.19 14.86
C LYS A 261 -1.15 -24.70 15.16
N GLN A 262 -0.13 -25.26 15.80
CA GLN A 262 -0.11 -26.68 16.17
C GLN A 262 -1.26 -27.03 17.12
N GLY A 263 -1.55 -26.16 18.09
CA GLY A 263 -2.70 -26.35 18.98
C GLY A 263 -4.04 -26.43 18.23
N PHE A 264 -4.22 -25.59 17.20
CA PHE A 264 -5.41 -25.66 16.35
C PHE A 264 -5.41 -26.88 15.41
N MET A 265 -4.26 -27.30 14.91
CA MET A 265 -4.12 -28.53 14.11
C MET A 265 -4.61 -29.78 14.85
N THR A 266 -4.41 -29.87 16.15
CA THR A 266 -4.80 -31.05 16.97
C THR A 266 -6.28 -31.05 17.36
N GLN A 267 -7.03 -29.96 17.11
CA GLN A 267 -8.46 -29.89 17.47
C GLN A 267 -9.38 -30.61 16.46
N MET A 268 -8.85 -31.00 15.32
CA MET A 268 -9.61 -31.66 14.25
C MET A 268 -8.76 -32.74 13.61
N THR A 269 -9.32 -33.94 13.43
CA THR A 269 -8.62 -34.99 12.69
C THR A 269 -8.74 -34.74 11.18
N PRO A 270 -7.83 -35.29 10.35
CA PRO A 270 -7.93 -35.19 8.90
C PRO A 270 -9.28 -35.70 8.36
N GLU A 271 -9.81 -36.78 8.92
CA GLU A 271 -11.08 -37.37 8.53
C GLU A 271 -12.25 -36.42 8.83
N THR A 272 -12.25 -35.83 10.03
CA THR A 272 -13.26 -34.82 10.43
C THR A 272 -13.17 -33.61 9.51
N PHE A 273 -11.95 -33.12 9.22
CA PHE A 273 -11.76 -32.00 8.30
C PHE A 273 -12.29 -32.29 6.89
N MET A 274 -12.01 -33.49 6.36
CA MET A 274 -12.52 -33.90 5.05
C MET A 274 -14.05 -33.94 4.96
N MET A 275 -14.72 -34.32 6.06
CA MET A 275 -16.19 -34.29 6.13
C MET A 275 -16.75 -32.85 6.25
N GLU A 276 -16.07 -31.99 6.98
CA GLU A 276 -16.53 -30.64 7.28
C GLU A 276 -16.22 -29.62 6.16
N GLN A 277 -15.11 -29.78 5.42
CA GLN A 277 -14.61 -28.76 4.50
C GLN A 277 -15.59 -28.34 3.40
N SER A 278 -16.57 -29.20 3.07
CA SER A 278 -17.64 -28.91 2.10
C SER A 278 -18.96 -28.50 2.76
N ASN A 279 -19.02 -28.48 4.09
CA ASN A 279 -20.20 -28.09 4.84
C ASN A 279 -20.37 -26.56 4.81
N SER A 280 -21.56 -26.09 4.47
CA SER A 280 -21.87 -24.64 4.38
C SER A 280 -21.60 -23.90 5.69
N THR A 281 -21.85 -24.51 6.83
CA THR A 281 -21.58 -23.92 8.15
C THR A 281 -20.07 -23.76 8.39
N PHE A 282 -19.27 -24.76 8.02
CA PHE A 282 -17.82 -24.66 8.13
C PHE A 282 -17.26 -23.62 7.17
N ILE A 283 -17.73 -23.60 5.93
CA ILE A 283 -17.30 -22.60 4.93
C ILE A 283 -17.63 -21.19 5.43
N PHE A 284 -18.85 -20.96 5.91
CA PHE A 284 -19.26 -19.69 6.49
C PHE A 284 -18.36 -19.27 7.67
N LYS A 285 -17.99 -20.22 8.53
CA LYS A 285 -17.08 -19.96 9.65
C LYS A 285 -15.69 -19.53 9.16
N VAL A 286 -15.11 -20.22 8.18
CA VAL A 286 -13.81 -19.84 7.60
C VAL A 286 -13.87 -18.44 6.99
N GLN A 287 -14.90 -18.15 6.20
CA GLN A 287 -15.11 -16.83 5.58
C GLN A 287 -15.27 -15.73 6.63
N THR A 288 -15.99 -16.00 7.71
CA THR A 288 -16.14 -15.08 8.86
C THR A 288 -14.79 -14.81 9.53
N PHE A 289 -13.94 -15.83 9.70
CA PHE A 289 -12.60 -15.65 10.26
C PHE A 289 -11.69 -14.82 9.34
N LEU A 290 -11.75 -15.03 8.01
CA LEU A 290 -11.04 -14.17 7.05
C LEU A 290 -11.49 -12.71 7.16
N GLN A 291 -12.80 -12.48 7.27
CA GLN A 291 -13.36 -11.14 7.47
C GLN A 291 -12.91 -10.53 8.81
N GLN A 292 -12.97 -11.30 9.90
CA GLN A 292 -12.49 -10.89 11.21
C GLN A 292 -10.98 -10.60 11.23
N PHE A 293 -10.20 -11.31 10.43
CA PHE A 293 -8.78 -11.02 10.30
C PHE A 293 -8.54 -9.70 9.58
N GLY A 294 -9.31 -9.41 8.53
CA GLY A 294 -9.22 -8.12 7.85
C GLY A 294 -9.59 -8.10 6.37
N TYR A 295 -9.76 -9.25 5.73
CA TYR A 295 -10.09 -9.32 4.30
C TYR A 295 -11.50 -8.79 4.02
N ASP A 296 -11.66 -8.11 2.87
CA ASP A 296 -12.97 -7.73 2.34
C ASP A 296 -13.60 -8.96 1.66
N ILE A 297 -14.33 -9.72 2.43
CA ILE A 297 -15.00 -10.95 2.01
C ILE A 297 -16.45 -10.95 2.54
N ASN A 298 -17.37 -11.45 1.73
CA ASN A 298 -18.76 -11.67 2.15
C ASN A 298 -18.95 -13.15 2.53
N PRO A 299 -19.19 -13.48 3.80
CA PRO A 299 -19.48 -14.85 4.22
C PRO A 299 -20.81 -15.34 3.64
N THR A 300 -20.73 -16.31 2.71
CA THR A 300 -21.91 -16.88 2.02
C THR A 300 -22.19 -18.34 2.39
N GLY A 301 -21.18 -19.01 2.97
CA GLY A 301 -21.24 -20.46 3.22
C GLY A 301 -21.02 -21.31 1.95
N ALA A 302 -20.54 -20.71 0.87
CA ALA A 302 -20.19 -21.39 -0.37
C ALA A 302 -18.82 -20.92 -0.89
N TRP A 303 -18.07 -21.80 -1.53
CA TRP A 303 -16.82 -21.47 -2.21
C TRP A 303 -17.13 -20.96 -3.63
N ASP A 304 -17.35 -19.68 -3.78
CA ASP A 304 -17.39 -19.01 -5.06
C ASP A 304 -15.98 -18.55 -5.50
N LYS A 305 -15.87 -18.08 -6.73
CA LYS A 305 -14.58 -17.67 -7.32
C LYS A 305 -13.94 -16.51 -6.56
N GLU A 306 -14.72 -15.58 -6.04
CA GLU A 306 -14.21 -14.42 -5.30
C GLU A 306 -13.69 -14.83 -3.93
N ASN A 307 -14.44 -15.65 -3.20
CA ASN A 307 -14.02 -16.19 -1.92
C ASN A 307 -12.75 -17.05 -2.03
N MET A 308 -12.63 -17.87 -3.09
CA MET A 308 -11.41 -18.64 -3.36
C MET A 308 -10.20 -17.72 -3.63
N LYS A 309 -10.38 -16.56 -4.28
CA LYS A 309 -9.31 -15.56 -4.46
C LYS A 309 -8.85 -14.93 -3.16
N VAL A 310 -9.74 -14.72 -2.20
CA VAL A 310 -9.37 -14.26 -0.86
C VAL A 310 -8.53 -15.32 -0.14
N VAL A 311 -8.91 -16.59 -0.24
CA VAL A 311 -8.11 -17.70 0.32
C VAL A 311 -6.74 -17.78 -0.36
N GLU A 312 -6.67 -17.66 -1.68
CA GLU A 312 -5.40 -17.64 -2.43
C GLU A 312 -4.48 -16.50 -1.94
N ALA A 313 -5.03 -15.28 -1.78
CA ALA A 313 -4.28 -14.13 -1.27
C ALA A 313 -3.78 -14.34 0.18
N PHE A 314 -4.61 -14.90 1.05
CA PHE A 314 -4.21 -15.29 2.40
C PHE A 314 -3.06 -16.31 2.36
N GLN A 315 -3.14 -17.30 1.48
CA GLN A 315 -2.12 -18.34 1.33
C GLN A 315 -0.82 -17.77 0.74
N TYR A 316 -0.85 -16.82 -0.20
CA TYR A 316 0.35 -16.14 -0.70
C TYR A 316 1.22 -15.61 0.44
N ARG A 317 0.61 -15.14 1.49
CA ARG A 317 1.31 -14.57 2.64
C ARG A 317 1.66 -15.59 3.70
N PHE A 318 0.71 -16.41 4.13
CA PHE A 318 0.81 -17.19 5.35
C PHE A 318 1.00 -18.70 5.10
N ARG A 319 0.80 -19.14 3.86
CA ARG A 319 0.95 -20.53 3.42
C ARG A 319 1.53 -20.62 2.00
N PRO A 320 2.71 -20.04 1.75
CA PRO A 320 3.27 -19.92 0.40
C PRO A 320 3.61 -21.27 -0.26
N GLU A 321 3.67 -22.36 0.49
CA GLU A 321 3.87 -23.71 -0.03
C GLU A 321 2.64 -24.26 -0.74
N ASN A 322 1.43 -23.78 -0.39
CA ASN A 322 0.16 -24.18 -0.97
C ASN A 322 -0.81 -22.99 -1.07
N TYR A 323 -0.79 -22.33 -2.20
CA TYR A 323 -1.68 -21.19 -2.52
C TYR A 323 -2.73 -21.53 -3.56
N SER A 324 -3.35 -22.71 -3.43
CA SER A 324 -4.36 -23.20 -4.35
C SER A 324 -5.70 -22.46 -4.32
N GLY A 325 -5.92 -21.60 -3.34
CA GLY A 325 -7.22 -20.97 -3.06
C GLY A 325 -8.21 -21.94 -2.40
N VAL A 326 -7.77 -23.14 -2.05
CA VAL A 326 -8.55 -24.15 -1.33
C VAL A 326 -8.05 -24.20 0.11
N VAL A 327 -8.97 -24.11 1.05
CA VAL A 327 -8.64 -24.23 2.48
C VAL A 327 -8.30 -25.67 2.81
N ASP A 328 -7.06 -25.93 3.23
CA ASP A 328 -6.64 -27.16 3.87
C ASP A 328 -6.63 -27.02 5.39
N MET A 329 -6.38 -28.10 6.09
CA MET A 329 -6.39 -28.13 7.55
C MET A 329 -5.34 -27.17 8.15
N GLU A 330 -4.18 -27.04 7.51
CA GLU A 330 -3.14 -26.11 7.95
C GLU A 330 -3.50 -24.66 7.68
N THR A 331 -4.08 -24.34 6.51
CA THR A 331 -4.62 -23.00 6.22
C THR A 331 -5.64 -22.57 7.28
N TRP A 332 -6.54 -23.49 7.67
CA TRP A 332 -7.53 -23.23 8.70
C TRP A 332 -6.88 -22.99 10.09
N ALA A 333 -5.92 -23.80 10.47
CA ALA A 333 -5.20 -23.65 11.74
C ALA A 333 -4.41 -22.33 11.80
N ILE A 334 -3.74 -21.96 10.71
CA ILE A 334 -3.01 -20.69 10.58
C ILE A 334 -3.98 -19.51 10.75
N LEU A 335 -5.13 -19.54 10.08
CA LEU A 335 -6.13 -18.48 10.16
C LEU A 335 -6.65 -18.30 11.59
N GLN A 336 -6.94 -19.40 12.30
CA GLN A 336 -7.35 -19.34 13.70
C GLN A 336 -6.27 -18.73 14.60
N ALA A 337 -5.01 -19.15 14.42
CA ALA A 337 -3.87 -18.62 15.17
C ALA A 337 -3.67 -17.11 14.93
N LEU A 338 -3.87 -16.64 13.69
CA LEU A 338 -3.79 -15.22 13.36
C LEU A 338 -4.93 -14.40 13.94
N VAL A 339 -6.18 -14.89 13.88
CA VAL A 339 -7.33 -14.20 14.48
C VAL A 339 -7.19 -14.12 16.00
N GLN A 340 -6.69 -15.16 16.63
CA GLN A 340 -6.37 -15.16 18.07
C GLN A 340 -5.31 -14.11 18.42
N LYS A 341 -4.25 -14.02 17.62
CA LYS A 341 -3.11 -13.12 17.89
C LYS A 341 -3.40 -11.66 17.58
N TYR A 342 -4.20 -11.40 16.55
CA TYR A 342 -4.49 -10.05 16.02
C TYR A 342 -6.01 -9.76 15.99
N PRO A 343 -6.69 -9.80 17.13
CA PRO A 343 -8.14 -9.55 17.15
C PRO A 343 -8.47 -8.14 16.64
N GLN A 344 -9.60 -8.00 15.95
CA GLN A 344 -10.14 -6.68 15.67
C GLN A 344 -10.67 -6.06 16.96
N LYS A 345 -10.29 -4.82 17.24
CA LYS A 345 -10.80 -4.02 18.34
C LYS A 345 -12.02 -3.24 17.92
#